data_573aa7c484f95046a853f1f7b22a1f19
#
_entry.id   573aa7c484f95046a853f1f7b22a1f19
#
_cell.length_a   1.000
_cell.length_b   1.000
_cell.length_c   1.000
_cell.angle_alpha   90.00
_cell.angle_beta   90.00
_cell.angle_gamma   90.00
#
_symmetry.space_group_name_H-M   'P 1'
#
loop_
_entity.id
_entity.type
_entity.pdbx_description
1 polymer ?
#
loop_
_entity_poly.entity_id
_entity_poly.type
_entity_poly.pdbx_seq_one_letter_code
_entity_poly.pdbx_strand_id
1 'polypeptide(L)'
;MAHKRSGYHNGNAGEVWVAGVKIGTCNKGEVKTKYNYEEVDNPDVPGGKIRVLVGETHEISITYKSTGTEEEIDMFNLDEDITVIMNDANINGTKKQRVKCDGVTFDERTRASFEKGKVKEIQLTGQAETVTELK
;
A
#
# COMPACT_ATOMS: atom_id res chain seq x y z
N MET A 1 16.36 26.32 -2.22
CA MET A 1 17.14 25.32 -1.48
C MET A 1 17.34 24.07 -2.34
N ALA A 2 18.58 23.65 -2.49
CA ALA A 2 18.87 22.45 -3.28
C ALA A 2 18.67 21.18 -2.44
N HIS A 3 17.97 20.21 -2.99
CA HIS A 3 17.79 18.90 -2.36
C HIS A 3 18.97 17.99 -2.69
N LYS A 4 19.50 17.31 -1.68
CA LYS A 4 20.54 16.31 -1.89
C LYS A 4 19.90 14.99 -2.36
N ARG A 5 20.60 14.25 -3.21
CA ARG A 5 20.13 12.94 -3.69
C ARG A 5 19.85 11.97 -2.54
N SER A 6 20.68 12.00 -1.50
CA SER A 6 20.53 11.14 -0.31
C SER A 6 19.31 11.48 0.54
N GLY A 7 18.66 12.62 0.30
CA GLY A 7 17.45 13.02 0.99
C GLY A 7 16.19 12.37 0.43
N TYR A 8 16.24 11.84 -0.80
CA TYR A 8 15.08 11.22 -1.42
C TYR A 8 14.91 9.78 -0.95
N HIS A 9 13.65 9.36 -0.78
CA HIS A 9 13.34 7.98 -0.47
C HIS A 9 13.67 7.08 -1.65
N ASN A 10 14.27 5.93 -1.36
CA ASN A 10 14.73 4.98 -2.36
C ASN A 10 13.99 3.66 -2.19
N GLY A 11 13.38 3.15 -3.28
CA GLY A 11 12.66 1.89 -3.26
C GLY A 11 13.50 0.67 -2.85
N ASN A 12 14.84 0.76 -2.97
CA ASN A 12 15.71 -0.32 -2.51
C ASN A 12 15.70 -0.48 -0.99
N ALA A 13 15.29 0.56 -0.25
CA ALA A 13 15.14 0.51 1.19
C ALA A 13 13.71 0.15 1.63
N GLY A 14 12.80 -0.09 0.67
CA GLY A 14 11.41 -0.43 0.95
C GLY A 14 11.25 -1.84 1.50
N GLU A 15 10.38 -1.98 2.48
CA GLU A 15 10.03 -3.26 3.10
C GLU A 15 8.52 -3.36 3.26
N VAL A 16 7.99 -4.57 3.11
CA VAL A 16 6.57 -4.85 3.33
C VAL A 16 6.43 -6.02 4.30
N TRP A 17 5.60 -5.83 5.33
CA TRP A 17 5.25 -6.85 6.31
C TRP A 17 3.75 -7.09 6.24
N VAL A 18 3.34 -8.34 6.11
CA VAL A 18 1.93 -8.75 6.07
C VAL A 18 1.69 -9.75 7.19
N ALA A 19 0.78 -9.44 8.10
CA ALA A 19 0.46 -10.27 9.27
C ALA A 19 1.69 -10.67 10.09
N GLY A 20 2.68 -9.77 10.17
CA GLY A 20 3.93 -10.01 10.90
C GLY A 20 5.00 -10.77 10.11
N VAL A 21 4.73 -11.14 8.87
CA VAL A 21 5.68 -11.84 7.99
C VAL A 21 6.25 -10.88 6.97
N LYS A 22 7.57 -10.76 6.93
CA LYS A 22 8.24 -9.91 5.95
C LYS A 22 8.27 -10.59 4.59
N ILE A 23 7.84 -9.87 3.56
CA ILE A 23 7.92 -10.35 2.18
C ILE A 23 9.26 -9.90 1.60
N GLY A 24 10.28 -10.77 1.70
CA GLY A 24 11.66 -10.43 1.32
C GLY A 24 11.87 -10.21 -0.16
N THR A 25 10.99 -10.74 -1.02
CA THR A 25 11.08 -10.61 -2.47
C THR A 25 10.17 -9.53 -3.02
N CYS A 26 9.59 -8.69 -2.16
CA CYS A 26 8.73 -7.61 -2.57
C CYS A 26 9.52 -6.56 -3.35
N ASN A 27 9.10 -6.28 -4.58
CA ASN A 27 9.74 -5.27 -5.40
C ASN A 27 8.89 -4.01 -5.57
N LYS A 28 7.62 -4.06 -5.17
CA LYS A 28 6.75 -2.89 -5.21
C LYS A 28 5.67 -2.99 -4.14
N GLY A 29 5.50 -1.93 -3.39
CA GLY A 29 4.41 -1.77 -2.44
C GLY A 29 3.84 -0.37 -2.55
N GLU A 30 2.51 -0.26 -2.45
CA GLU A 30 1.85 1.03 -2.56
C GLU A 30 0.61 1.06 -1.67
N VAL A 31 0.42 2.18 -0.98
CA VAL A 31 -0.79 2.48 -0.23
C VAL A 31 -1.31 3.82 -0.73
N LYS A 32 -2.56 3.82 -1.18
CA LYS A 32 -3.22 5.04 -1.65
C LYS A 32 -4.46 5.31 -0.84
N THR A 33 -4.70 6.57 -0.53
CA THR A 33 -5.96 7.01 0.06
C THR A 33 -6.73 7.81 -0.97
N LYS A 34 -7.95 7.38 -1.25
CA LYS A 34 -8.89 8.12 -2.10
C LYS A 34 -9.88 8.83 -1.22
N TYR A 35 -10.10 10.10 -1.52
CA TYR A 35 -11.06 10.92 -0.82
C TYR A 35 -12.36 10.98 -1.60
N ASN A 36 -13.46 10.66 -0.93
CA ASN A 36 -14.78 10.65 -1.55
C ASN A 36 -15.52 11.94 -1.19
N TYR A 37 -15.98 12.65 -2.21
CA TYR A 37 -16.65 13.93 -2.06
C TYR A 37 -18.07 13.85 -2.58
N GLU A 38 -18.96 14.63 -1.96
CA GLU A 38 -20.29 14.87 -2.45
C GLU A 38 -20.43 16.35 -2.83
N GLU A 39 -21.02 16.64 -3.98
CA GLU A 39 -21.33 18.01 -4.38
C GLU A 39 -22.63 18.44 -3.73
N VAL A 40 -22.60 19.56 -3.05
CA VAL A 40 -23.78 20.18 -2.45
C VAL A 40 -23.88 21.63 -2.90
N ASP A 41 -25.08 22.18 -2.85
CA ASP A 41 -25.30 23.60 -3.22
C ASP A 41 -24.60 24.49 -2.19
N ASN A 42 -23.90 25.51 -2.69
CA ASN A 42 -23.31 26.53 -1.85
C ASN A 42 -24.28 27.71 -1.70
N PRO A 43 -24.89 27.92 -0.52
CA PRO A 43 -25.87 28.96 -0.34
C PRO A 43 -25.31 30.38 -0.46
N ASP A 44 -24.00 30.55 -0.29
CA ASP A 44 -23.33 31.85 -0.37
C ASP A 44 -23.07 32.30 -1.81
N VAL A 45 -23.13 31.37 -2.78
CA VAL A 45 -22.86 31.64 -4.18
C VAL A 45 -24.02 31.09 -5.02
N PRO A 46 -24.91 31.93 -5.53
CA PRO A 46 -26.02 31.47 -6.37
C PRO A 46 -25.55 30.65 -7.57
N GLY A 47 -26.05 29.41 -7.69
CA GLY A 47 -25.66 28.48 -8.72
C GLY A 47 -24.29 27.82 -8.50
N GLY A 48 -23.62 28.15 -7.40
CA GLY A 48 -22.34 27.54 -7.02
C GLY A 48 -22.52 26.21 -6.31
N LYS A 49 -21.52 25.37 -6.40
CA LYS A 49 -21.47 24.07 -5.70
C LYS A 49 -20.16 23.93 -4.94
N ILE A 50 -20.22 23.25 -3.81
CA ILE A 50 -19.05 22.94 -3.00
C ILE A 50 -18.95 21.43 -2.85
N ARG A 51 -17.75 20.92 -2.85
CA ARG A 51 -17.46 19.49 -2.62
C ARG A 51 -17.21 19.29 -1.13
N VAL A 52 -17.97 18.39 -0.53
CA VAL A 52 -17.85 18.04 0.89
C VAL A 52 -17.28 16.64 1.01
N LEU A 53 -16.23 16.49 1.82
CA LEU A 53 -15.63 15.19 2.08
C LEU A 53 -16.60 14.32 2.87
N VAL A 54 -17.00 13.18 2.31
CA VAL A 54 -17.94 12.24 2.94
C VAL A 54 -17.31 10.92 3.34
N GLY A 55 -16.09 10.64 2.91
CA GLY A 55 -15.40 9.42 3.29
C GLY A 55 -14.04 9.28 2.65
N GLU A 56 -13.34 8.22 3.06
CA GLU A 56 -12.03 7.86 2.54
C GLU A 56 -12.00 6.37 2.24
N THR A 57 -11.30 5.99 1.18
CA THR A 57 -11.05 4.60 0.83
C THR A 57 -9.54 4.40 0.72
N HIS A 58 -9.02 3.43 1.44
CA HIS A 58 -7.59 3.11 1.43
C HIS A 58 -7.35 1.86 0.59
N GLU A 59 -6.51 1.98 -0.43
CA GLU A 59 -6.18 0.88 -1.33
C GLU A 59 -4.73 0.46 -1.14
N ILE A 60 -4.49 -0.85 -1.18
CA ILE A 60 -3.17 -1.45 -1.02
C ILE A 60 -2.85 -2.29 -2.24
N SER A 61 -1.64 -2.17 -2.75
CA SER A 61 -1.11 -3.01 -3.82
C SER A 61 0.31 -3.47 -3.45
N ILE A 62 0.54 -4.77 -3.53
CA ILE A 62 1.84 -5.38 -3.23
C ILE A 62 2.21 -6.29 -4.38
N THR A 63 3.41 -6.13 -4.92
CA THR A 63 3.96 -6.99 -5.97
C THR A 63 5.26 -7.60 -5.48
N TYR A 64 5.38 -8.92 -5.56
CA TYR A 64 6.58 -9.62 -5.14
C TYR A 64 6.91 -10.73 -6.14
N LYS A 65 8.18 -11.16 -6.13
CA LYS A 65 8.63 -12.25 -6.98
C LYS A 65 8.43 -13.58 -6.26
N SER A 66 7.88 -14.55 -7.00
CA SER A 66 7.62 -15.88 -6.45
C SER A 66 8.91 -16.65 -6.25
N THR A 67 9.09 -17.19 -5.04
CA THR A 67 10.25 -18.03 -4.69
C THR A 67 9.84 -19.46 -4.31
N GLY A 68 8.54 -19.78 -4.47
CA GLY A 68 8.01 -21.05 -4.00
C GLY A 68 7.63 -21.07 -2.52
N THR A 69 7.72 -19.91 -1.84
CA THR A 69 7.35 -19.74 -0.43
C THR A 69 6.00 -19.07 -0.25
N GLU A 70 5.18 -19.05 -1.28
CA GLU A 70 3.82 -18.48 -1.25
C GLU A 70 2.92 -19.14 -0.21
N GLU A 71 3.31 -20.30 0.30
CA GLU A 71 2.61 -20.97 1.40
C GLU A 71 2.48 -20.06 2.61
N GLU A 72 3.47 -19.20 2.85
CA GLU A 72 3.42 -18.22 3.92
C GLU A 72 2.27 -17.24 3.75
N ILE A 73 1.96 -16.89 2.49
CA ILE A 73 0.85 -15.98 2.16
C ILE A 73 -0.47 -16.73 2.20
N ASP A 74 -0.49 -18.00 1.81
CA ASP A 74 -1.70 -18.84 1.89
C ASP A 74 -2.13 -19.08 3.34
N MET A 75 -1.21 -18.88 4.30
CA MET A 75 -1.53 -18.97 5.73
C MET A 75 -2.34 -17.77 6.24
N PHE A 76 -2.49 -16.72 5.44
CA PHE A 76 -3.31 -15.58 5.83
C PHE A 76 -4.78 -16.01 5.83
N ASN A 77 -5.39 -15.90 7.00
CA ASN A 77 -6.82 -16.14 7.13
C ASN A 77 -7.57 -14.93 6.60
N LEU A 78 -8.17 -15.07 5.43
CA LEU A 78 -8.89 -13.96 4.78
C LEU A 78 -10.15 -13.52 5.54
N ASP A 79 -10.61 -14.32 6.50
CA ASP A 79 -11.76 -13.97 7.35
C ASP A 79 -11.36 -13.13 8.57
N GLU A 80 -10.05 -12.99 8.82
CA GLU A 80 -9.54 -12.18 9.92
C GLU A 80 -8.97 -10.86 9.42
N ASP A 81 -8.96 -9.87 10.29
CA ASP A 81 -8.30 -8.58 9.99
C ASP A 81 -6.81 -8.77 9.90
N ILE A 82 -6.24 -8.31 8.81
CA ILE A 82 -4.81 -8.41 8.54
C ILE A 82 -4.19 -7.03 8.68
N THR A 83 -3.01 -6.97 9.30
CA THR A 83 -2.23 -5.74 9.39
C THR A 83 -1.10 -5.78 8.39
N VAL A 84 -0.98 -4.73 7.59
CA VAL A 84 0.10 -4.55 6.61
C VAL A 84 0.93 -3.34 7.02
N ILE A 85 2.24 -3.51 7.07
CA ILE A 85 3.17 -2.41 7.37
C ILE A 85 4.13 -2.25 6.20
N MET A 86 4.20 -1.04 5.67
CA MET A 86 5.14 -0.69 4.62
C MET A 86 6.13 0.35 5.14
N ASN A 87 7.41 0.07 4.94
CA ASN A 87 8.50 0.96 5.33
C ASN A 87 9.26 1.40 4.09
N ASP A 88 9.70 2.64 4.07
CA ASP A 88 10.73 3.07 3.16
C ASP A 88 11.71 4.01 3.88
N ALA A 89 12.81 4.31 3.22
CA ALA A 89 13.83 5.19 3.79
C ALA A 89 14.64 5.81 2.65
N ASN A 90 15.42 6.85 2.98
CA ASN A 90 16.45 7.33 2.07
C ASN A 90 17.66 6.35 2.08
N ILE A 91 18.58 6.54 1.16
CA ILE A 91 19.75 5.65 1.00
C ILE A 91 20.53 5.45 2.30
N ASN A 92 20.67 6.50 3.09
CA ASN A 92 21.44 6.46 4.35
C ASN A 92 20.63 5.95 5.53
N GLY A 93 19.33 5.67 5.36
CA GLY A 93 18.46 5.24 6.45
C GLY A 93 18.20 6.30 7.51
N THR A 94 18.54 7.57 7.24
CA THR A 94 18.36 8.67 8.19
C THR A 94 16.94 9.20 8.23
N LYS A 95 16.19 9.02 7.13
CA LYS A 95 14.77 9.40 7.03
C LYS A 95 13.98 8.14 6.73
N LYS A 96 13.16 7.72 7.68
CA LYS A 96 12.32 6.53 7.56
C LYS A 96 10.86 6.92 7.60
N GLN A 97 10.07 6.29 6.75
CA GLN A 97 8.63 6.43 6.77
C GLN A 97 8.03 5.04 6.95
N ARG A 98 7.08 4.94 7.86
CA ARG A 98 6.37 3.69 8.11
C ARG A 98 4.88 3.95 8.06
N VAL A 99 4.17 3.15 7.27
CA VAL A 99 2.73 3.23 7.15
C VAL A 99 2.14 1.91 7.62
N LYS A 100 1.24 1.99 8.58
CA LYS A 100 0.53 0.83 9.12
C LYS A 100 -0.91 0.83 8.61
N CYS A 101 -1.33 -0.28 8.02
CA CYS A 101 -2.68 -0.47 7.52
C CYS A 101 -3.37 -1.54 8.35
N ASP A 102 -4.47 -1.18 9.01
CA ASP A 102 -5.25 -2.10 9.83
C ASP A 102 -6.57 -2.47 9.14
N GLY A 103 -7.10 -3.65 9.45
CA GLY A 103 -8.34 -4.12 8.86
C GLY A 103 -8.22 -4.35 7.35
N VAL A 104 -7.10 -4.93 6.93
CA VAL A 104 -6.83 -5.16 5.50
C VAL A 104 -7.57 -6.39 5.01
N THR A 105 -8.28 -6.23 3.90
CA THR A 105 -8.90 -7.35 3.17
C THR A 105 -8.34 -7.36 1.76
N PHE A 106 -7.87 -8.53 1.32
CA PHE A 106 -7.35 -8.69 -0.03
C PHE A 106 -8.47 -9.08 -0.99
N ASP A 107 -8.63 -8.31 -2.05
CA ASP A 107 -9.65 -8.53 -3.07
C ASP A 107 -9.17 -9.48 -4.15
N GLU A 108 -7.89 -9.39 -4.51
CA GLU A 108 -7.32 -10.16 -5.61
C GLU A 108 -5.91 -10.65 -5.27
N ARG A 109 -5.59 -11.82 -5.78
CA ARG A 109 -4.24 -12.39 -5.74
C ARG A 109 -3.96 -13.14 -7.04
N THR A 110 -2.80 -12.88 -7.63
CA THR A 110 -2.35 -13.63 -8.79
C THR A 110 -2.04 -15.06 -8.39
N ARG A 111 -2.80 -16.02 -8.92
CA ARG A 111 -2.62 -17.45 -8.63
C ARG A 111 -1.65 -18.13 -9.58
N ALA A 112 -1.74 -17.81 -10.86
CA ALA A 112 -0.89 -18.40 -11.88
C ALA A 112 -0.59 -17.35 -12.94
N SER A 113 0.69 -17.19 -13.22
CA SER A 113 1.18 -16.30 -14.26
C SER A 113 2.57 -16.76 -14.64
N PHE A 114 2.89 -16.77 -15.91
CA PHE A 114 4.26 -17.04 -16.34
C PHE A 114 4.58 -16.29 -17.62
N GLU A 115 5.84 -15.94 -17.77
CA GLU A 115 6.39 -15.37 -18.98
C GLU A 115 7.79 -15.97 -19.16
N LYS A 116 8.04 -16.58 -20.33
CA LYS A 116 9.33 -17.21 -20.58
C LYS A 116 10.45 -16.18 -20.51
N GLY A 117 11.52 -16.53 -19.79
CA GLY A 117 12.67 -15.64 -19.60
C GLY A 117 12.52 -14.65 -18.45
N LYS A 118 11.40 -14.68 -17.71
CA LYS A 118 11.17 -13.79 -16.57
C LYS A 118 10.81 -14.56 -15.32
N VAL A 119 11.16 -13.99 -14.16
CA VAL A 119 10.77 -14.50 -12.87
C VAL A 119 9.29 -14.23 -12.65
N LYS A 120 8.58 -15.21 -12.10
CA LYS A 120 7.15 -15.07 -11.80
C LYS A 120 6.90 -13.97 -10.77
N GLU A 121 5.97 -13.08 -11.07
CA GLU A 121 5.52 -12.06 -10.15
C GLU A 121 4.09 -12.34 -9.67
N ILE A 122 3.85 -12.07 -8.39
CA ILE A 122 2.53 -12.19 -7.78
C ILE A 122 2.11 -10.82 -7.27
N GLN A 123 0.87 -10.45 -7.59
CA GLN A 123 0.29 -9.18 -7.16
C GLN A 123 -0.87 -9.44 -6.21
N LEU A 124 -0.84 -8.72 -5.09
CA LEU A 124 -1.94 -8.69 -4.11
C LEU A 124 -2.54 -7.29 -4.14
N THR A 125 -3.85 -7.22 -4.26
CA THR A 125 -4.57 -5.95 -4.16
C THR A 125 -5.67 -6.06 -3.11
N GLY A 126 -5.90 -4.99 -2.38
CA GLY A 126 -6.89 -4.99 -1.33
C GLY A 126 -7.21 -3.61 -0.81
N GLN A 127 -7.95 -3.58 0.28
CA GLN A 127 -8.36 -2.35 0.95
C GLN A 127 -8.09 -2.45 2.43
N ALA A 128 -7.81 -1.31 3.07
CA ALA A 128 -7.64 -1.21 4.50
C ALA A 128 -8.73 -0.34 5.11
N GLU A 129 -9.12 -0.63 6.33
CA GLU A 129 -10.08 0.20 7.06
C GLU A 129 -9.41 1.46 7.60
N THR A 130 -8.18 1.33 8.11
CA THR A 130 -7.46 2.43 8.74
C THR A 130 -6.02 2.44 8.28
N VAL A 131 -5.50 3.63 7.98
CA VAL A 131 -4.10 3.85 7.64
C VAL A 131 -3.50 4.84 8.63
N THR A 132 -2.39 4.46 9.25
CA THR A 132 -1.68 5.31 10.22
C THR A 132 -0.23 5.46 9.78
N GLU A 133 0.24 6.68 9.72
CA GLU A 133 1.65 6.95 9.48
C GLU A 133 2.39 6.93 10.81
N LEU A 134 3.43 6.11 10.89
CA LEU A 134 4.28 5.97 12.07
C LEU A 134 5.59 6.70 11.81
N LYS A 135 5.94 7.56 12.73
CA LYS A 135 7.21 8.29 12.64
C LYS A 135 8.25 7.69 13.58
#